data_fd593b3aa6bf8e79b6c538ffb753dc75
#
_entry.id   fd593b3aa6bf8e79b6c538ffb753dc75
#
_cell.length_a   1.000
_cell.length_b   1.000
_cell.length_c   1.000
_cell.angle_alpha   90.00
_cell.angle_beta   90.00
_cell.angle_gamma   90.00
#
_symmetry.space_group_name_H-M   'P 1'
#
loop_
_entity.id
_entity.type
_entity.pdbx_description
1 polymer ?
#
loop_
_entity_poly.entity_id
_entity_poly.type
_entity_poly.pdbx_seq_one_letter_code
_entity_poly.pdbx_strand_id
1 'polypeptide(L)'
;MVGLPLCGCAELPKLEHEPLTIMTGCRDYSALEKALKEEYPEVNLEFISYNGYNTTSYFQRLLEVGQIPDIYTTKILPDPALQKEHLIDLSGYDFSAKYAVSRLNECSVDGSIYMLPCNFSVLGIYYNKTLLEKHGWEVPTSFYEMEALIPKIKAAGLEVATTSLEYIGSAFQYLFNLGDTIFLRTPEGLDWADDFLAGKVPADNAWASTLPYVQKWIDLGLINGSWCGKPEKQAAEHFAEGNTVFFVHSGGFRYTQNTDGTGDRYGLMPWLSIDGSNNRYITSTACYFGLSADLELPRNKQKLEDALKFMSFISTEKGQRLLSGDSTQFLPLADSEAFPNEEYRDIMEQLNAGFSAPLAYKGWEELIVPVGEACLNWYAGKSTGKQAIAVMDRALQSSLQNGTASCAVLPEDLTLEEAAQLVGNAFAKAVNADCALISLGGYHDGKENKDGVNGRLFQGPVDDVIISTINPLGWVNTIKTVTLTGQEIRQLAKEGFDLYGDGKPFPYVLTLSEGVKLERERQYTVAICGCTAEIMEKGDLQETSICGMDALRSYLSALP
;
A
#
# COMPACT_ATOMS: atom_id res chain seq x y z
N MET A 1 38.62 -16.87 -62.72
CA MET A 1 37.57 -17.16 -61.73
C MET A 1 37.65 -16.13 -60.64
N VAL A 2 36.78 -15.14 -60.68
CA VAL A 2 36.71 -14.07 -59.70
C VAL A 2 35.57 -14.45 -58.76
N GLY A 3 35.94 -14.72 -57.48
CA GLY A 3 34.96 -15.04 -56.43
C GLY A 3 34.22 -13.76 -55.99
N LEU A 4 32.91 -13.75 -56.10
CA LEU A 4 32.03 -12.77 -55.51
C LEU A 4 31.95 -12.99 -53.99
N PRO A 5 32.07 -11.95 -53.15
CA PRO A 5 31.82 -12.10 -51.72
C PRO A 5 30.31 -12.26 -51.49
N LEU A 6 29.96 -13.29 -50.72
CA LEU A 6 28.60 -13.46 -50.14
C LEU A 6 28.31 -12.26 -49.22
N CYS A 7 27.34 -11.46 -49.64
CA CYS A 7 26.71 -10.46 -48.76
C CYS A 7 26.08 -11.18 -47.58
N GLY A 8 26.62 -10.96 -46.40
CA GLY A 8 25.95 -11.31 -45.15
C GLY A 8 24.61 -10.58 -45.08
N CYS A 9 23.53 -11.32 -44.89
CA CYS A 9 22.25 -10.73 -44.52
C CYS A 9 22.45 -9.99 -43.19
N ALA A 10 22.51 -8.67 -43.23
CA ALA A 10 22.31 -7.86 -42.05
C ALA A 10 20.88 -8.18 -41.56
N GLU A 11 20.75 -8.73 -40.37
CA GLU A 11 19.44 -8.79 -39.70
C GLU A 11 18.91 -7.37 -39.68
N LEU A 12 17.75 -7.17 -40.29
CA LEU A 12 16.99 -5.93 -40.13
C LEU A 12 16.80 -5.69 -38.64
N PRO A 13 16.99 -4.45 -38.14
CA PRO A 13 16.69 -4.16 -36.75
C PRO A 13 15.26 -4.59 -36.49
N LYS A 14 15.07 -5.48 -35.49
CA LYS A 14 13.74 -5.81 -34.99
C LYS A 14 13.07 -4.49 -34.63
N LEU A 15 11.94 -4.18 -35.25
CA LEU A 15 11.11 -3.06 -34.83
C LEU A 15 10.76 -3.34 -33.36
N GLU A 16 11.24 -2.50 -32.49
CA GLU A 16 10.82 -2.54 -31.09
C GLU A 16 9.33 -2.24 -31.02
N HIS A 17 8.58 -3.10 -30.32
CA HIS A 17 7.16 -2.86 -30.09
C HIS A 17 6.98 -1.63 -29.19
N GLU A 18 5.91 -0.89 -29.41
CA GLU A 18 5.50 0.20 -28.57
C GLU A 18 5.31 -0.30 -27.13
N PRO A 19 5.81 0.38 -26.09
CA PRO A 19 5.72 -0.11 -24.73
C PRO A 19 4.27 -0.18 -24.24
N LEU A 20 3.98 -1.18 -23.41
CA LEU A 20 2.74 -1.26 -22.66
C LEU A 20 2.85 -0.34 -21.45
N THR A 21 1.92 0.57 -21.29
CA THR A 21 1.81 1.40 -20.11
C THR A 21 1.15 0.63 -18.97
N ILE A 22 1.80 0.61 -17.80
CA ILE A 22 1.31 -0.07 -16.59
C ILE A 22 1.18 0.94 -15.47
N MET A 23 -0.04 1.16 -15.00
CA MET A 23 -0.26 1.93 -13.78
C MET A 23 0.08 1.05 -12.56
N THR A 24 0.95 1.50 -11.69
CA THR A 24 1.39 0.68 -10.56
C THR A 24 1.83 1.53 -9.36
N GLY A 25 1.76 0.95 -8.16
CA GLY A 25 2.45 1.49 -7.00
C GLY A 25 3.97 1.46 -7.19
N CYS A 26 4.68 2.31 -6.45
CA CYS A 26 6.13 2.34 -6.49
C CYS A 26 6.71 1.00 -6.00
N ARG A 27 7.32 0.23 -6.91
CA ARG A 27 8.00 -1.04 -6.65
C ARG A 27 9.13 -1.26 -7.64
N ASP A 28 10.08 -2.12 -7.28
CA ASP A 28 11.10 -2.58 -8.19
C ASP A 28 10.57 -3.74 -9.05
N TYR A 29 10.36 -3.49 -10.33
CA TYR A 29 9.95 -4.49 -11.32
C TYR A 29 11.09 -4.96 -12.21
N SER A 30 12.35 -4.56 -11.97
CA SER A 30 13.50 -4.89 -12.83
C SER A 30 13.72 -6.39 -13.01
N ALA A 31 13.49 -7.18 -11.95
CA ALA A 31 13.58 -8.63 -12.03
C ALA A 31 12.43 -9.25 -12.87
N LEU A 32 11.22 -8.70 -12.78
CA LEU A 32 10.07 -9.08 -13.59
C LEU A 32 10.31 -8.76 -15.06
N GLU A 33 10.74 -7.53 -15.36
CA GLU A 33 11.04 -7.10 -16.74
C GLU A 33 12.11 -7.95 -17.38
N LYS A 34 13.20 -8.22 -16.64
CA LYS A 34 14.27 -9.09 -17.11
C LYS A 34 13.77 -10.48 -17.46
N ALA A 35 12.99 -11.10 -16.56
CA ALA A 35 12.46 -12.44 -16.76
C ALA A 35 11.40 -12.50 -17.87
N LEU A 36 10.60 -11.46 -18.02
CA LEU A 36 9.64 -11.30 -19.13
C LEU A 36 10.37 -11.22 -20.47
N LYS A 37 11.43 -10.40 -20.56
CA LYS A 37 12.23 -10.26 -21.78
C LYS A 37 13.02 -11.51 -22.17
N GLU A 38 13.37 -12.36 -21.23
CA GLU A 38 13.95 -13.68 -21.52
C GLU A 38 12.96 -14.60 -22.27
N GLU A 39 11.66 -14.49 -21.97
CA GLU A 39 10.59 -15.29 -22.58
C GLU A 39 9.93 -14.61 -23.79
N TYR A 40 9.72 -13.29 -23.69
CA TYR A 40 9.09 -12.44 -24.71
C TYR A 40 9.96 -11.19 -24.98
N PRO A 41 11.05 -11.31 -25.76
CA PRO A 41 12.01 -10.22 -25.97
C PRO A 41 11.43 -8.94 -26.58
N GLU A 42 10.30 -9.07 -27.30
CA GLU A 42 9.59 -7.96 -27.96
C GLU A 42 8.73 -7.13 -27.02
N VAL A 43 8.33 -7.66 -25.85
CA VAL A 43 7.44 -6.96 -24.92
C VAL A 43 8.22 -5.91 -24.14
N ASN A 44 7.81 -4.66 -24.24
CA ASN A 44 8.37 -3.52 -23.52
C ASN A 44 7.33 -2.99 -22.53
N LEU A 45 7.78 -2.54 -21.35
CA LEU A 45 6.91 -1.99 -20.31
C LEU A 45 7.30 -0.54 -20.01
N GLU A 46 6.31 0.30 -19.77
CA GLU A 46 6.45 1.66 -19.25
C GLU A 46 5.58 1.81 -18.01
N PHE A 47 6.21 2.06 -16.85
CA PHE A 47 5.50 2.17 -15.59
C PHE A 47 5.03 3.59 -15.31
N ILE A 48 3.73 3.75 -15.04
CA ILE A 48 3.10 4.98 -14.54
C ILE A 48 2.95 4.79 -13.04
N SER A 49 3.84 5.39 -12.27
CA SER A 49 3.82 5.28 -10.82
C SER A 49 2.75 6.17 -10.20
N TYR A 50 2.13 5.68 -9.14
CA TYR A 50 1.27 6.44 -8.26
C TYR A 50 1.67 6.18 -6.80
N ASN A 51 1.34 7.10 -5.91
CA ASN A 51 1.55 6.94 -4.47
C ASN A 51 0.21 7.11 -3.73
N GLY A 52 0.11 6.55 -2.51
CA GLY A 52 -1.05 6.71 -1.64
C GLY A 52 -2.09 5.59 -1.72
N TYR A 53 -3.19 5.77 -0.98
CA TYR A 53 -4.25 4.77 -0.83
C TYR A 53 -5.41 4.96 -1.81
N ASN A 54 -5.52 6.13 -2.47
CA ASN A 54 -6.66 6.52 -3.29
C ASN A 54 -6.51 6.09 -4.76
N THR A 55 -6.07 4.87 -4.99
CA THR A 55 -5.76 4.35 -6.33
C THR A 55 -6.97 4.32 -7.25
N THR A 56 -8.16 4.04 -6.70
CA THR A 56 -9.41 4.04 -7.45
C THR A 56 -9.77 5.44 -7.96
N SER A 57 -9.72 6.43 -7.08
CA SER A 57 -10.00 7.82 -7.45
C SER A 57 -8.97 8.35 -8.45
N TYR A 58 -7.70 7.95 -8.32
CA TYR A 58 -6.67 8.28 -9.29
C TYR A 58 -6.99 7.67 -10.67
N PHE A 59 -7.40 6.41 -10.71
CA PHE A 59 -7.83 5.77 -11.95
C PHE A 59 -9.04 6.49 -12.59
N GLN A 60 -10.03 6.89 -11.81
CA GLN A 60 -11.15 7.68 -12.31
C GLN A 60 -10.69 9.00 -12.94
N ARG A 61 -9.68 9.66 -12.34
CA ARG A 61 -9.08 10.86 -12.94
C ARG A 61 -8.37 10.57 -14.25
N LEU A 62 -7.65 9.47 -14.36
CA LEU A 62 -7.04 9.06 -15.63
C LEU A 62 -8.11 8.81 -16.72
N LEU A 63 -9.24 8.23 -16.35
CA LEU A 63 -10.40 8.07 -17.26
C LEU A 63 -10.92 9.42 -17.76
N GLU A 64 -11.12 10.38 -16.85
CA GLU A 64 -11.65 11.73 -17.19
C GLU A 64 -10.76 12.50 -18.16
N VAL A 65 -9.44 12.32 -18.08
CA VAL A 65 -8.46 12.97 -18.97
C VAL A 65 -8.03 12.13 -20.16
N GLY A 66 -8.58 10.92 -20.34
CA GLY A 66 -8.26 10.03 -21.45
C GLY A 66 -6.87 9.41 -21.40
N GLN A 67 -6.27 9.31 -20.21
CA GLN A 67 -4.90 8.79 -19.96
C GLN A 67 -4.93 7.39 -19.34
N ILE A 68 -5.78 6.51 -19.84
CA ILE A 68 -5.93 5.15 -19.31
C ILE A 68 -4.68 4.34 -19.67
N PRO A 69 -4.02 3.66 -18.70
CA PRO A 69 -2.93 2.75 -19.01
C PRO A 69 -3.41 1.51 -19.75
N ASP A 70 -2.54 0.88 -20.51
CA ASP A 70 -2.84 -0.40 -21.18
C ASP A 70 -3.12 -1.50 -20.17
N ILE A 71 -2.37 -1.50 -19.05
CA ILE A 71 -2.53 -2.44 -17.93
C ILE A 71 -2.78 -1.66 -16.64
N TYR A 72 -3.91 -1.93 -16.05
CA TYR A 72 -4.30 -1.38 -14.77
C TYR A 72 -3.86 -2.32 -13.63
N THR A 73 -3.05 -1.83 -12.69
CA THR A 73 -2.65 -2.59 -11.51
C THR A 73 -2.88 -1.79 -10.23
N THR A 74 -3.88 -2.18 -9.47
CA THR A 74 -4.20 -1.54 -8.18
C THR A 74 -5.13 -2.43 -7.35
N LYS A 75 -5.70 -1.87 -6.29
CA LYS A 75 -6.82 -2.51 -5.59
C LYS A 75 -7.99 -2.70 -6.56
N ILE A 76 -8.88 -3.63 -6.25
CA ILE A 76 -10.04 -3.89 -7.10
C ILE A 76 -10.86 -2.60 -7.26
N LEU A 77 -11.29 -2.32 -8.51
CA LEU A 77 -12.20 -1.21 -8.77
C LEU A 77 -13.55 -1.47 -8.11
N PRO A 78 -14.03 -0.56 -7.25
CA PRO A 78 -15.25 -0.80 -6.48
C PRO A 78 -16.51 -0.79 -7.35
N ASP A 79 -16.55 0.01 -8.42
CA ASP A 79 -17.71 0.13 -9.30
C ASP A 79 -17.70 -0.95 -10.40
N PRO A 80 -18.64 -1.92 -10.37
CA PRO A 80 -18.78 -2.93 -11.42
C PRO A 80 -19.03 -2.36 -12.82
N ALA A 81 -19.68 -1.19 -12.91
CA ALA A 81 -19.93 -0.57 -14.22
C ALA A 81 -18.63 -0.09 -14.87
N LEU A 82 -17.74 0.52 -14.09
CA LEU A 82 -16.41 0.93 -14.57
C LEU A 82 -15.58 -0.26 -15.05
N GLN A 83 -15.62 -1.40 -14.33
CA GLN A 83 -14.91 -2.59 -14.77
C GLN A 83 -15.43 -3.08 -16.12
N LYS A 84 -16.75 -3.17 -16.31
CA LYS A 84 -17.38 -3.63 -17.56
C LYS A 84 -17.16 -2.70 -18.73
N GLU A 85 -17.13 -1.39 -18.48
CA GLU A 85 -16.98 -0.38 -19.53
C GLU A 85 -15.53 -0.25 -20.00
N HIS A 86 -14.58 -0.36 -19.08
CA HIS A 86 -13.20 0.03 -19.34
C HIS A 86 -12.18 -1.10 -19.34
N LEU A 87 -12.57 -2.31 -18.90
CA LEU A 87 -11.67 -3.46 -18.84
C LEU A 87 -12.16 -4.62 -19.72
N ILE A 88 -11.21 -5.39 -20.25
CA ILE A 88 -11.47 -6.60 -21.02
C ILE A 88 -11.97 -7.71 -20.08
N ASP A 89 -13.00 -8.46 -20.50
CA ASP A 89 -13.41 -9.69 -19.82
C ASP A 89 -12.35 -10.78 -20.03
N LEU A 90 -11.66 -11.14 -18.96
CA LEU A 90 -10.57 -12.11 -18.95
C LEU A 90 -11.05 -13.55 -18.72
N SER A 91 -12.34 -13.80 -18.51
CA SER A 91 -12.90 -15.11 -18.17
C SER A 91 -12.59 -16.21 -19.17
N GLY A 92 -12.51 -15.86 -20.47
CA GLY A 92 -12.30 -16.80 -21.57
C GLY A 92 -10.85 -17.15 -21.86
N TYR A 93 -9.88 -16.57 -21.16
CA TYR A 93 -8.46 -16.80 -21.43
C TYR A 93 -7.90 -17.96 -20.59
N ASP A 94 -7.04 -18.78 -21.17
CA ASP A 94 -6.42 -19.95 -20.53
C ASP A 94 -5.65 -19.60 -19.25
N PHE A 95 -5.05 -18.41 -19.19
CA PHE A 95 -4.34 -17.97 -18.00
C PHE A 95 -5.26 -17.74 -16.80
N SER A 96 -6.52 -17.38 -17.01
CA SER A 96 -7.48 -17.19 -15.90
C SER A 96 -7.85 -18.51 -15.23
N ALA A 97 -7.87 -19.62 -15.97
CA ALA A 97 -8.13 -20.95 -15.43
C ALA A 97 -7.03 -21.46 -14.47
N LYS A 98 -5.87 -20.82 -14.43
CA LYS A 98 -4.78 -21.17 -13.50
C LYS A 98 -5.01 -20.66 -12.07
N TYR A 99 -5.94 -19.76 -11.87
CA TYR A 99 -6.21 -19.16 -10.56
C TYR A 99 -7.18 -20.01 -9.72
N ALA A 100 -6.99 -20.00 -8.42
CA ALA A 100 -7.93 -20.63 -7.50
C ALA A 100 -9.31 -19.97 -7.59
N VAL A 101 -10.37 -20.78 -7.67
CA VAL A 101 -11.76 -20.31 -7.81
C VAL A 101 -12.14 -19.37 -6.68
N SER A 102 -11.69 -19.66 -5.45
CA SER A 102 -11.94 -18.79 -4.29
C SER A 102 -11.36 -17.38 -4.48
N ARG A 103 -10.21 -17.26 -5.13
CA ARG A 103 -9.56 -15.97 -5.40
C ARG A 103 -10.25 -15.22 -6.54
N LEU A 104 -10.69 -15.92 -7.58
CA LEU A 104 -11.47 -15.32 -8.67
C LEU A 104 -12.85 -14.83 -8.18
N ASN A 105 -13.49 -15.57 -7.30
CA ASN A 105 -14.79 -15.17 -6.73
C ASN A 105 -14.72 -13.84 -5.96
N GLU A 106 -13.58 -13.50 -5.37
CA GLU A 106 -13.38 -12.21 -4.68
C GLU A 106 -13.40 -11.01 -5.62
N CYS A 107 -13.10 -11.20 -6.90
CA CYS A 107 -13.01 -10.14 -7.90
C CYS A 107 -13.97 -10.31 -9.09
N SER A 108 -14.86 -11.31 -9.07
CA SER A 108 -15.83 -11.52 -10.14
C SER A 108 -16.95 -10.47 -10.09
N VAL A 109 -17.41 -10.09 -11.30
CA VAL A 109 -18.54 -9.18 -11.51
C VAL A 109 -19.55 -9.88 -12.39
N ASP A 110 -20.71 -10.24 -11.85
CA ASP A 110 -21.79 -10.95 -12.56
C ASP A 110 -21.31 -12.23 -13.29
N GLY A 111 -20.32 -12.93 -12.71
CA GLY A 111 -19.74 -14.15 -13.25
C GLY A 111 -18.59 -13.94 -14.25
N SER A 112 -18.27 -12.70 -14.61
CA SER A 112 -17.10 -12.35 -15.44
C SER A 112 -15.92 -11.90 -14.57
N ILE A 113 -14.71 -12.05 -15.12
CA ILE A 113 -13.45 -11.67 -14.48
C ILE A 113 -12.81 -10.54 -15.29
N TYR A 114 -12.79 -9.34 -14.75
CA TYR A 114 -12.16 -8.17 -15.38
C TYR A 114 -10.76 -7.88 -14.82
N MET A 115 -10.48 -8.39 -13.61
CA MET A 115 -9.20 -8.19 -12.94
C MET A 115 -8.73 -9.51 -12.32
N LEU A 116 -7.47 -9.86 -12.54
CA LEU A 116 -6.84 -11.04 -11.95
C LEU A 116 -6.06 -10.66 -10.69
N PRO A 117 -6.24 -11.40 -9.58
CA PRO A 117 -5.52 -11.12 -8.34
C PRO A 117 -4.03 -11.48 -8.48
N CYS A 118 -3.16 -10.69 -7.87
CA CYS A 118 -1.80 -11.12 -7.63
C CYS A 118 -1.68 -11.80 -6.25
N ASN A 119 -0.45 -12.02 -5.79
CA ASN A 119 -0.18 -12.59 -4.48
C ASN A 119 -0.94 -11.87 -3.34
N PHE A 120 -1.18 -12.58 -2.26
CA PHE A 120 -1.94 -12.08 -1.13
C PHE A 120 -1.30 -12.45 0.21
N SER A 121 -1.52 -11.62 1.20
CA SER A 121 -1.19 -11.89 2.59
C SER A 121 -2.40 -12.48 3.31
N VAL A 122 -2.13 -13.35 4.28
CA VAL A 122 -3.13 -13.83 5.22
C VAL A 122 -2.87 -13.15 6.56
N LEU A 123 -3.87 -12.45 7.06
CA LEU A 123 -3.81 -11.65 8.26
C LEU A 123 -4.59 -12.36 9.37
N GLY A 124 -3.92 -12.55 10.48
CA GLY A 124 -4.46 -13.20 11.67
C GLY A 124 -3.67 -12.79 12.90
N ILE A 125 -3.66 -13.65 13.90
CA ILE A 125 -2.91 -13.45 15.13
C ILE A 125 -1.79 -14.48 15.17
N TYR A 126 -0.55 -14.04 15.16
CA TYR A 126 0.58 -14.93 15.36
C TYR A 126 0.65 -15.37 16.81
N TYR A 127 1.08 -16.60 17.05
CA TYR A 127 1.30 -17.14 18.39
C TYR A 127 2.61 -17.91 18.47
N ASN A 128 3.21 -17.88 19.65
CA ASN A 128 4.41 -18.66 19.94
C ASN A 128 4.02 -20.10 20.28
N LYS A 129 4.15 -21.00 19.30
CA LYS A 129 3.79 -22.41 19.42
C LYS A 129 4.63 -23.12 20.49
N THR A 130 5.93 -22.79 20.58
CA THR A 130 6.83 -23.36 21.59
C THR A 130 6.36 -23.03 23.00
N LEU A 131 5.93 -21.79 23.26
CA LEU A 131 5.41 -21.40 24.58
C LEU A 131 4.10 -22.13 24.91
N LEU A 132 3.17 -22.22 23.97
CA LEU A 132 1.91 -22.93 24.21
C LEU A 132 2.17 -24.40 24.55
N GLU A 133 2.99 -25.10 23.77
CA GLU A 133 3.36 -26.51 24.02
C GLU A 133 4.09 -26.68 25.34
N LYS A 134 5.04 -25.80 25.66
CA LYS A 134 5.80 -25.84 26.93
C LYS A 134 4.91 -25.76 28.16
N HIS A 135 3.84 -25.00 28.08
CA HIS A 135 2.90 -24.80 29.19
C HIS A 135 1.66 -25.71 29.12
N GLY A 136 1.53 -26.54 28.08
CA GLY A 136 0.38 -27.41 27.88
C GLY A 136 -0.91 -26.61 27.59
N TRP A 137 -0.77 -25.49 26.90
CA TRP A 137 -1.91 -24.66 26.49
C TRP A 137 -2.28 -24.95 25.05
N GLU A 138 -3.60 -24.99 24.81
CA GLU A 138 -4.14 -25.13 23.45
C GLU A 138 -4.26 -23.76 22.77
N VAL A 139 -4.22 -23.76 21.43
CA VAL A 139 -4.48 -22.55 20.62
C VAL A 139 -5.97 -22.21 20.77
N PRO A 140 -6.32 -20.98 21.20
CA PRO A 140 -7.72 -20.60 21.36
C PRO A 140 -8.48 -20.64 20.04
N THR A 141 -9.68 -21.22 20.05
CA THR A 141 -10.60 -21.29 18.91
C THR A 141 -11.80 -20.35 19.06
N SER A 142 -11.90 -19.65 20.18
CA SER A 142 -12.90 -18.62 20.46
C SER A 142 -12.30 -17.54 21.36
N PHE A 143 -12.96 -16.38 21.41
CA PHE A 143 -12.54 -15.33 22.34
C PHE A 143 -12.79 -15.74 23.80
N TYR A 144 -13.78 -16.57 24.08
CA TYR A 144 -13.98 -17.12 25.43
C TYR A 144 -12.78 -17.95 25.92
N GLU A 145 -12.22 -18.78 25.03
CA GLU A 145 -11.01 -19.56 25.34
C GLU A 145 -9.78 -18.65 25.47
N MET A 146 -9.66 -17.63 24.62
CA MET A 146 -8.61 -16.62 24.73
C MET A 146 -8.70 -15.88 26.08
N GLU A 147 -9.90 -15.42 26.48
CA GLU A 147 -10.13 -14.74 27.76
C GLU A 147 -9.77 -15.65 28.95
N ALA A 148 -10.04 -16.95 28.86
CA ALA A 148 -9.68 -17.94 29.89
C ALA A 148 -8.17 -18.28 29.93
N LEU A 149 -7.45 -18.11 28.81
CA LEU A 149 -6.02 -18.37 28.72
C LEU A 149 -5.17 -17.23 29.30
N ILE A 150 -5.60 -15.99 29.11
CA ILE A 150 -4.81 -14.79 29.49
C ILE A 150 -4.39 -14.77 30.97
N PRO A 151 -5.23 -15.10 31.97
CA PRO A 151 -4.78 -15.19 33.35
C PRO A 151 -3.68 -16.21 33.59
N LYS A 152 -3.66 -17.32 32.83
CA LYS A 152 -2.61 -18.35 32.92
C LYS A 152 -1.29 -17.83 32.36
N ILE A 153 -1.34 -17.08 31.23
CA ILE A 153 -0.18 -16.42 30.64
C ILE A 153 0.46 -15.45 31.65
N LYS A 154 -0.35 -14.57 32.22
CA LYS A 154 0.10 -13.60 33.23
C LYS A 154 0.68 -14.28 34.48
N ALA A 155 0.06 -15.37 34.95
CA ALA A 155 0.55 -16.15 36.08
C ALA A 155 1.88 -16.85 35.82
N ALA A 156 2.18 -17.18 34.56
CA ALA A 156 3.48 -17.73 34.14
C ALA A 156 4.56 -16.64 33.97
N GLY A 157 4.24 -15.37 34.20
CA GLY A 157 5.17 -14.25 34.06
C GLY A 157 5.46 -13.87 32.59
N LEU A 158 4.59 -14.29 31.67
CA LEU A 158 4.72 -14.00 30.24
C LEU A 158 3.86 -12.79 29.86
N GLU A 159 4.28 -12.10 28.80
CA GLU A 159 3.49 -11.04 28.17
C GLU A 159 2.39 -11.64 27.31
N VAL A 160 1.19 -11.04 27.34
CA VAL A 160 0.05 -11.54 26.58
C VAL A 160 0.26 -11.36 25.09
N ALA A 161 0.49 -10.11 24.65
CA ALA A 161 0.67 -9.81 23.25
C ALA A 161 1.57 -8.60 23.01
N THR A 162 2.32 -8.67 21.94
CA THR A 162 2.89 -7.54 21.21
C THR A 162 1.92 -7.13 20.10
N THR A 163 1.86 -5.85 19.78
CA THR A 163 0.93 -5.35 18.73
C THR A 163 1.67 -4.42 17.79
N SER A 164 1.56 -4.64 16.47
CA SER A 164 2.09 -3.72 15.46
C SER A 164 1.16 -2.51 15.33
N LEU A 165 1.57 -1.36 15.85
CA LEU A 165 0.82 -0.10 15.89
C LEU A 165 1.68 1.10 15.43
N GLU A 166 2.67 0.86 14.57
CA GLU A 166 3.45 1.92 13.94
C GLU A 166 2.60 2.72 12.96
N TYR A 167 1.83 2.01 12.13
CA TYR A 167 1.06 2.62 11.06
C TYR A 167 -0.40 2.85 11.43
N ILE A 168 -0.91 4.00 11.03
CA ILE A 168 -2.32 4.39 11.18
C ILE A 168 -3.26 3.35 10.55
N GLY A 169 -2.88 2.85 9.36
CA GLY A 169 -3.63 1.83 8.65
C GLY A 169 -3.81 0.53 9.45
N SER A 170 -2.81 0.12 10.26
CA SER A 170 -2.91 -1.05 11.13
C SER A 170 -3.97 -0.87 12.22
N ALA A 171 -4.04 0.32 12.83
CA ALA A 171 -5.03 0.61 13.86
C ALA A 171 -6.46 0.62 13.29
N PHE A 172 -6.67 1.19 12.12
CA PHE A 172 -7.93 1.10 11.37
C PHE A 172 -8.29 -0.36 11.11
N GLN A 173 -7.35 -1.13 10.59
CA GLN A 173 -7.54 -2.52 10.21
C GLN A 173 -7.97 -3.40 11.39
N TYR A 174 -7.41 -3.23 12.59
CA TYR A 174 -7.80 -4.03 13.75
C TYR A 174 -9.25 -3.79 14.15
N LEU A 175 -9.74 -2.55 14.09
CA LEU A 175 -11.15 -2.26 14.30
C LEU A 175 -12.02 -3.03 13.31
N PHE A 176 -11.66 -3.01 12.03
CA PHE A 176 -12.44 -3.68 10.98
C PHE A 176 -12.34 -5.20 11.05
N ASN A 177 -11.17 -5.77 11.30
CA ASN A 177 -11.01 -7.22 11.43
C ASN A 177 -11.87 -7.78 12.59
N LEU A 178 -11.93 -7.06 13.71
CA LEU A 178 -12.84 -7.42 14.81
C LEU A 178 -14.31 -7.19 14.44
N GLY A 179 -14.62 -6.12 13.72
CA GLY A 179 -15.94 -5.86 13.18
C GLY A 179 -16.43 -6.97 12.23
N ASP A 180 -15.55 -7.50 11.40
CA ASP A 180 -15.84 -8.62 10.49
C ASP A 180 -16.27 -9.89 11.23
N THR A 181 -15.69 -10.15 12.41
CA THR A 181 -16.07 -11.31 13.23
C THR A 181 -17.39 -11.12 13.98
N ILE A 182 -17.91 -9.89 14.09
CA ILE A 182 -19.12 -9.56 14.87
C ILE A 182 -20.32 -9.25 13.98
N PHE A 183 -20.20 -8.31 13.02
CA PHE A 183 -21.36 -7.86 12.24
C PHE A 183 -21.09 -7.51 10.78
N LEU A 184 -19.91 -7.01 10.40
CA LEU A 184 -19.66 -6.46 9.05
C LEU A 184 -19.89 -7.47 7.91
N ARG A 185 -19.80 -8.77 8.20
CA ARG A 185 -20.02 -9.86 7.23
C ARG A 185 -21.39 -10.53 7.38
N THR A 186 -22.26 -10.00 8.21
CA THR A 186 -23.67 -10.39 8.19
C THR A 186 -24.39 -9.69 7.03
N PRO A 187 -25.52 -10.22 6.53
CA PRO A 187 -26.31 -9.52 5.52
C PRO A 187 -26.65 -8.08 5.93
N GLU A 188 -27.06 -7.89 7.18
CA GLU A 188 -27.39 -6.57 7.73
C GLU A 188 -26.15 -5.65 7.81
N GLY A 189 -24.97 -6.22 8.07
CA GLY A 189 -23.70 -5.48 8.12
C GLY A 189 -23.25 -5.03 6.75
N LEU A 190 -23.44 -5.85 5.72
CA LEU A 190 -23.15 -5.49 4.33
C LEU A 190 -24.08 -4.39 3.83
N ASP A 191 -25.41 -4.53 4.07
CA ASP A 191 -26.40 -3.51 3.71
C ASP A 191 -26.11 -2.18 4.43
N TRP A 192 -25.75 -2.26 5.72
CA TRP A 192 -25.35 -1.08 6.47
C TRP A 192 -24.09 -0.42 5.89
N ALA A 193 -23.08 -1.18 5.50
CA ALA A 193 -21.84 -0.63 4.96
C ALA A 193 -22.08 0.16 3.66
N ASP A 194 -22.92 -0.37 2.76
CA ASP A 194 -23.33 0.32 1.54
C ASP A 194 -24.11 1.61 1.84
N ASP A 195 -25.08 1.55 2.76
CA ASP A 195 -25.87 2.72 3.16
C ASP A 195 -25.02 3.76 3.91
N PHE A 196 -24.05 3.32 4.73
CA PHE A 196 -23.12 4.21 5.41
C PHE A 196 -22.23 4.95 4.41
N LEU A 197 -21.58 4.24 3.50
CA LEU A 197 -20.71 4.84 2.47
C LEU A 197 -21.48 5.79 1.54
N ALA A 198 -22.76 5.53 1.33
CA ALA A 198 -23.66 6.45 0.63
C ALA A 198 -24.14 7.65 1.48
N GLY A 199 -23.71 7.77 2.75
CA GLY A 199 -24.09 8.86 3.65
C GLY A 199 -25.51 8.83 4.16
N LYS A 200 -26.21 7.68 4.06
CA LYS A 200 -27.63 7.54 4.43
C LYS A 200 -27.84 7.21 5.91
N VAL A 201 -26.89 6.54 6.54
CA VAL A 201 -26.96 6.10 7.95
C VAL A 201 -25.69 6.45 8.71
N PRO A 202 -25.76 6.70 10.04
CA PRO A 202 -24.57 6.94 10.85
C PRO A 202 -23.84 5.64 11.23
N ALA A 203 -22.59 5.77 11.70
CA ALA A 203 -21.76 4.66 12.10
C ALA A 203 -22.14 4.06 13.47
N ASP A 204 -22.55 4.88 14.42
CA ASP A 204 -22.62 4.56 15.85
C ASP A 204 -23.50 3.33 16.19
N ASN A 205 -24.67 3.19 15.59
CA ASN A 205 -25.60 2.10 15.89
C ASN A 205 -25.04 0.73 15.46
N ALA A 206 -24.41 0.65 14.30
CA ALA A 206 -23.84 -0.58 13.78
C ALA A 206 -22.63 -1.04 14.61
N TRP A 207 -21.80 -0.10 15.05
CA TRP A 207 -20.62 -0.41 15.85
C TRP A 207 -20.90 -0.67 17.34
N ALA A 208 -22.13 -0.44 17.82
CA ALA A 208 -22.49 -0.57 19.23
C ALA A 208 -22.16 -1.95 19.83
N SER A 209 -22.29 -3.04 19.05
CA SER A 209 -21.95 -4.40 19.47
C SER A 209 -20.43 -4.67 19.44
N THR A 210 -19.71 -4.04 18.53
CA THR A 210 -18.26 -4.25 18.32
C THR A 210 -17.40 -3.47 19.30
N LEU A 211 -17.80 -2.24 19.67
CA LEU A 211 -17.00 -1.41 20.56
C LEU A 211 -16.68 -2.06 21.92
N PRO A 212 -17.64 -2.69 22.64
CA PRO A 212 -17.33 -3.39 23.88
C PRO A 212 -16.39 -4.58 23.68
N TYR A 213 -16.45 -5.22 22.52
CA TYR A 213 -15.59 -6.33 22.16
C TYR A 213 -14.16 -5.88 21.90
N VAL A 214 -13.95 -4.82 21.12
CA VAL A 214 -12.62 -4.20 20.92
C VAL A 214 -12.05 -3.71 22.25
N GLN A 215 -12.87 -3.10 23.11
CA GLN A 215 -12.43 -2.66 24.43
C GLN A 215 -11.90 -3.83 25.27
N LYS A 216 -12.55 -5.00 25.23
CA LYS A 216 -12.04 -6.20 25.89
C LYS A 216 -10.66 -6.63 25.37
N TRP A 217 -10.42 -6.55 24.06
CA TRP A 217 -9.10 -6.83 23.48
C TRP A 217 -8.02 -5.91 24.03
N ILE A 218 -8.35 -4.63 24.23
CA ILE A 218 -7.46 -3.63 24.83
C ILE A 218 -7.23 -3.95 26.32
N ASP A 219 -8.30 -4.16 27.10
CA ASP A 219 -8.25 -4.38 28.54
C ASP A 219 -7.46 -5.66 28.90
N LEU A 220 -7.54 -6.67 28.07
CA LEU A 220 -6.83 -7.94 28.22
C LEU A 220 -5.34 -7.85 27.78
N GLY A 221 -4.98 -6.81 27.03
CA GLY A 221 -3.63 -6.59 26.51
C GLY A 221 -3.34 -7.32 25.20
N LEU A 222 -4.38 -7.73 24.46
CA LEU A 222 -4.25 -8.28 23.10
C LEU A 222 -3.99 -7.17 22.09
N ILE A 223 -4.70 -6.04 22.18
CA ILE A 223 -4.30 -4.78 21.55
C ILE A 223 -3.55 -3.98 22.59
N ASN A 224 -2.23 -4.03 22.53
CA ASN A 224 -1.35 -3.42 23.53
C ASN A 224 -0.95 -2.00 23.13
N GLY A 225 -1.64 -1.02 23.68
CA GLY A 225 -1.42 0.41 23.37
C GLY A 225 -0.04 0.95 23.72
N SER A 226 0.78 0.22 24.51
CA SER A 226 2.17 0.61 24.76
C SER A 226 3.05 0.54 23.50
N TRP A 227 2.56 -0.10 22.45
CA TRP A 227 3.21 -0.22 21.15
C TRP A 227 2.81 0.86 20.14
N CYS A 228 1.87 1.75 20.47
CA CYS A 228 1.49 2.85 19.59
C CYS A 228 2.70 3.72 19.21
N GLY A 229 2.94 3.88 17.92
CA GLY A 229 4.02 4.68 17.34
C GLY A 229 5.42 4.07 17.45
N LYS A 230 5.55 2.83 17.96
CA LYS A 230 6.83 2.13 17.93
C LYS A 230 7.03 1.40 16.60
N PRO A 231 8.29 1.31 16.10
CA PRO A 231 8.59 0.61 14.86
C PRO A 231 8.10 -0.83 14.86
N GLU A 232 7.49 -1.26 13.76
CA GLU A 232 7.00 -2.64 13.57
C GLU A 232 8.15 -3.65 13.74
N LYS A 233 9.32 -3.32 13.22
CA LYS A 233 10.52 -4.14 13.40
C LYS A 233 10.82 -4.40 14.89
N GLN A 234 10.72 -3.37 15.74
CA GLN A 234 10.94 -3.51 17.18
C GLN A 234 9.87 -4.41 17.82
N ALA A 235 8.61 -4.30 17.40
CA ALA A 235 7.54 -5.16 17.89
C ALA A 235 7.77 -6.63 17.49
N ALA A 236 8.20 -6.88 16.26
CA ALA A 236 8.52 -8.21 15.76
C ALA A 236 9.73 -8.83 16.49
N GLU A 237 10.80 -8.06 16.70
CA GLU A 237 11.98 -8.48 17.46
C GLU A 237 11.61 -8.83 18.92
N HIS A 238 10.80 -8.00 19.56
CA HIS A 238 10.32 -8.26 20.92
C HIS A 238 9.49 -9.56 21.02
N PHE A 239 8.61 -9.82 20.07
CA PHE A 239 7.89 -11.09 20.01
C PHE A 239 8.85 -12.28 19.83
N ALA A 240 9.88 -12.13 19.02
CA ALA A 240 10.89 -13.16 18.76
C ALA A 240 11.83 -13.43 19.96
N GLU A 241 11.88 -12.56 20.98
CA GLU A 241 12.60 -12.82 22.25
C GLU A 241 12.05 -14.00 23.04
N GLY A 242 10.85 -14.50 22.69
CA GLY A 242 10.28 -15.72 23.28
C GLY A 242 9.62 -15.53 24.65
N ASN A 243 9.27 -14.29 25.04
CA ASN A 243 8.60 -13.98 26.30
C ASN A 243 7.13 -13.55 26.12
N THR A 244 6.68 -13.41 24.89
CA THR A 244 5.34 -12.98 24.49
C THR A 244 4.60 -14.12 23.79
N VAL A 245 3.33 -14.34 24.13
CA VAL A 245 2.54 -15.47 23.60
C VAL A 245 1.91 -15.15 22.26
N PHE A 246 1.37 -13.94 22.08
CA PHE A 246 0.69 -13.53 20.86
C PHE A 246 1.33 -12.30 20.21
N PHE A 247 1.21 -12.21 18.88
CA PHE A 247 1.58 -11.02 18.13
C PHE A 247 0.42 -10.64 17.20
N VAL A 248 -0.24 -9.54 17.52
CA VAL A 248 -1.29 -8.96 16.69
C VAL A 248 -0.63 -8.08 15.64
N HIS A 249 -0.68 -8.53 14.38
CA HIS A 249 0.05 -7.93 13.27
C HIS A 249 -0.84 -7.77 12.04
N SER A 250 -0.63 -6.71 11.28
CA SER A 250 -1.39 -6.39 10.07
C SER A 250 -0.71 -6.85 8.77
N GLY A 251 0.39 -7.57 8.85
CA GLY A 251 1.18 -8.03 7.71
C GLY A 251 1.78 -9.42 7.93
N GLY A 252 2.73 -9.79 7.10
CA GLY A 252 3.46 -11.06 7.20
C GLY A 252 4.58 -11.00 8.25
N PHE A 253 4.55 -11.90 9.20
CA PHE A 253 5.64 -12.06 10.16
C PHE A 253 6.73 -12.97 9.57
N ARG A 254 7.96 -12.49 9.53
CA ARG A 254 9.07 -13.13 8.81
C ARG A 254 10.04 -13.95 9.68
N TYR A 255 9.79 -14.09 10.97
CA TYR A 255 10.66 -14.88 11.82
C TYR A 255 10.44 -16.36 11.57
N THR A 256 11.42 -16.99 10.93
CA THR A 256 11.53 -18.44 10.81
C THR A 256 12.45 -18.98 11.91
N GLN A 257 12.28 -20.26 12.26
CA GLN A 257 13.28 -20.96 13.06
C GLN A 257 14.68 -20.79 12.43
N ASN A 258 15.71 -20.77 13.27
CA ASN A 258 17.08 -20.87 12.77
C ASN A 258 17.25 -22.12 11.89
N THR A 259 18.14 -22.05 10.90
CA THR A 259 18.41 -23.15 9.96
C THR A 259 18.83 -24.46 10.62
N ASP A 260 19.27 -24.41 11.89
CA ASP A 260 19.63 -25.55 12.71
C ASP A 260 18.45 -26.11 13.54
N GLY A 261 17.24 -25.58 13.36
CA GLY A 261 16.03 -25.97 14.10
C GLY A 261 15.98 -25.44 15.54
N THR A 262 16.90 -24.57 15.92
CA THR A 262 16.85 -23.87 17.23
C THR A 262 15.96 -22.63 17.13
N GLY A 263 15.44 -22.19 18.27
CA GLY A 263 14.52 -21.05 18.36
C GLY A 263 13.06 -21.48 18.47
N ASP A 264 12.21 -20.47 18.70
CA ASP A 264 10.79 -20.71 18.87
C ASP A 264 10.10 -21.00 17.53
N ARG A 265 9.05 -21.81 17.59
CA ARG A 265 8.14 -22.04 16.47
C ARG A 265 6.92 -21.15 16.63
N TYR A 266 6.43 -20.64 15.51
CA TYR A 266 5.29 -19.73 15.46
C TYR A 266 4.17 -20.35 14.63
N GLY A 267 2.94 -19.95 14.90
CA GLY A 267 1.77 -20.27 14.10
C GLY A 267 0.93 -19.03 13.87
N LEU A 268 -0.04 -19.15 12.98
CA LEU A 268 -1.02 -18.11 12.68
C LEU A 268 -2.43 -18.65 12.96
N MET A 269 -3.22 -17.94 13.75
CA MET A 269 -4.61 -18.24 14.03
C MET A 269 -5.53 -17.15 13.48
N PRO A 270 -6.82 -17.45 13.22
CA PRO A 270 -7.76 -16.45 12.71
C PRO A 270 -8.06 -15.37 13.76
N TRP A 271 -8.62 -14.26 13.32
CA TRP A 271 -9.32 -13.32 14.18
C TRP A 271 -10.51 -14.03 14.78
N LEU A 272 -10.63 -13.95 16.10
CA LEU A 272 -11.64 -14.71 16.83
C LEU A 272 -12.96 -13.96 16.89
N SER A 273 -14.06 -14.67 16.71
CA SER A 273 -15.37 -14.25 17.18
C SER A 273 -15.58 -14.65 18.64
N ILE A 274 -16.64 -14.15 19.25
CA ILE A 274 -16.89 -14.33 20.69
C ILE A 274 -16.94 -15.82 21.05
N ASP A 275 -17.68 -16.61 20.29
CA ASP A 275 -17.90 -18.04 20.51
C ASP A 275 -17.14 -18.97 19.54
N GLY A 276 -16.36 -18.40 18.62
CA GLY A 276 -15.62 -19.14 17.61
C GLY A 276 -16.39 -19.46 16.33
N SER A 277 -17.69 -19.19 16.26
CA SER A 277 -18.55 -19.57 15.13
C SER A 277 -18.28 -18.75 13.86
N ASN A 278 -17.67 -17.58 13.99
CA ASN A 278 -17.41 -16.65 12.91
C ASN A 278 -15.94 -16.19 12.86
N ASN A 279 -15.02 -17.08 13.22
CA ASN A 279 -13.59 -16.82 13.09
C ASN A 279 -13.22 -16.61 11.63
N ARG A 280 -12.29 -15.66 11.37
CA ARG A 280 -11.87 -15.33 10.02
C ARG A 280 -10.37 -15.06 9.93
N TYR A 281 -9.73 -15.65 8.93
CA TYR A 281 -8.52 -15.08 8.37
C TYR A 281 -8.91 -13.93 7.45
N ILE A 282 -8.17 -12.84 7.51
CA ILE A 282 -8.37 -11.74 6.57
C ILE A 282 -7.35 -11.88 5.45
N THR A 283 -7.79 -11.87 4.20
CA THR A 283 -6.91 -11.92 3.04
C THR A 283 -6.75 -10.53 2.46
N SER A 284 -5.51 -10.12 2.22
CA SER A 284 -5.19 -8.85 1.58
C SER A 284 -4.43 -9.11 0.30
N THR A 285 -5.13 -9.04 -0.83
CA THR A 285 -4.52 -9.12 -2.16
C THR A 285 -3.71 -7.85 -2.40
N ALA A 286 -2.45 -8.01 -2.79
CA ALA A 286 -1.53 -6.89 -2.94
C ALA A 286 -1.98 -5.95 -4.06
N CYS A 287 -2.33 -6.50 -5.21
CA CYS A 287 -2.95 -5.76 -6.33
C CYS A 287 -3.73 -6.72 -7.24
N TYR A 288 -4.47 -6.13 -8.16
CA TYR A 288 -5.18 -6.83 -9.23
C TYR A 288 -4.70 -6.26 -10.56
N PHE A 289 -4.72 -7.08 -11.61
CA PHE A 289 -4.33 -6.71 -12.96
C PHE A 289 -5.53 -6.78 -13.89
N GLY A 290 -5.83 -5.68 -14.56
CA GLY A 290 -6.85 -5.60 -15.60
C GLY A 290 -6.25 -5.04 -16.89
N LEU A 291 -6.82 -5.42 -18.03
CA LEU A 291 -6.43 -4.91 -19.34
C LEU A 291 -7.45 -3.86 -19.81
N SER A 292 -6.97 -2.73 -20.31
CA SER A 292 -7.83 -1.68 -20.87
C SER A 292 -8.64 -2.22 -22.07
N ALA A 293 -9.92 -1.91 -22.11
CA ALA A 293 -10.78 -2.23 -23.25
C ALA A 293 -10.29 -1.57 -24.56
N ASP A 294 -9.57 -0.46 -24.47
CA ASP A 294 -8.97 0.20 -25.63
C ASP A 294 -7.97 -0.67 -26.40
N LEU A 295 -7.40 -1.69 -25.75
CA LEU A 295 -6.50 -2.65 -26.39
C LEU A 295 -7.22 -3.48 -27.48
N GLU A 296 -8.54 -3.65 -27.41
CA GLU A 296 -9.32 -4.37 -28.44
C GLU A 296 -9.54 -3.53 -29.71
N LEU A 297 -9.21 -2.23 -29.68
CA LEU A 297 -9.31 -1.41 -30.88
C LEU A 297 -8.31 -1.86 -31.94
N PRO A 298 -8.69 -1.88 -33.25
CA PRO A 298 -7.82 -2.39 -34.30
C PRO A 298 -6.43 -1.77 -34.38
N ARG A 299 -6.28 -0.50 -33.98
CA ARG A 299 -4.99 0.20 -33.92
C ARG A 299 -4.05 -0.36 -32.84
N ASN A 300 -4.58 -1.00 -31.82
CA ASN A 300 -3.83 -1.48 -30.64
C ASN A 300 -3.56 -3.00 -30.69
N LYS A 301 -3.78 -3.65 -31.84
CA LYS A 301 -3.65 -5.11 -31.97
C LYS A 301 -2.32 -5.65 -31.44
N GLN A 302 -1.21 -4.98 -31.75
CA GLN A 302 0.12 -5.41 -31.27
C GLN A 302 0.24 -5.28 -29.76
N LYS A 303 -0.25 -4.17 -29.19
CA LYS A 303 -0.27 -3.97 -27.74
C LYS A 303 -1.14 -5.01 -27.03
N LEU A 304 -2.29 -5.37 -27.61
CA LEU A 304 -3.14 -6.45 -27.07
C LEU A 304 -2.40 -7.80 -27.03
N GLU A 305 -1.72 -8.17 -28.12
CA GLU A 305 -0.93 -9.40 -28.19
C GLU A 305 0.15 -9.42 -27.11
N ASP A 306 0.85 -8.31 -26.91
CA ASP A 306 1.89 -8.17 -25.89
C ASP A 306 1.32 -8.15 -24.47
N ALA A 307 0.18 -7.50 -24.26
CA ALA A 307 -0.53 -7.52 -22.97
C ALA A 307 -1.01 -8.92 -22.58
N LEU A 308 -1.50 -9.71 -23.52
CA LEU A 308 -1.88 -11.11 -23.28
C LEU A 308 -0.67 -11.99 -22.93
N LYS A 309 0.51 -11.75 -23.55
CA LYS A 309 1.76 -12.42 -23.16
C LYS A 309 2.16 -12.06 -21.74
N PHE A 310 2.10 -10.76 -21.39
CA PHE A 310 2.36 -10.30 -20.04
C PHE A 310 1.41 -10.97 -19.04
N MET A 311 0.09 -10.98 -19.30
CA MET A 311 -0.89 -11.64 -18.43
C MET A 311 -0.63 -13.14 -18.31
N SER A 312 -0.28 -13.82 -19.40
CA SER A 312 0.11 -15.24 -19.37
C SER A 312 1.33 -15.48 -18.50
N PHE A 313 2.36 -14.61 -18.58
CA PHE A 313 3.57 -14.68 -17.79
C PHE A 313 3.31 -14.48 -16.30
N ILE A 314 2.60 -13.42 -15.92
CA ILE A 314 2.28 -13.15 -14.51
C ILE A 314 1.32 -14.19 -13.89
N SER A 315 0.62 -14.96 -14.72
CA SER A 315 -0.24 -16.07 -14.30
C SER A 315 0.52 -17.41 -14.17
N THR A 316 1.84 -17.33 -14.00
CA THR A 316 2.71 -18.45 -13.64
C THR A 316 3.24 -18.29 -12.22
N GLU A 317 3.68 -19.37 -11.58
CA GLU A 317 4.32 -19.28 -10.27
C GLU A 317 5.55 -18.35 -10.30
N LYS A 318 6.40 -18.45 -11.34
CA LYS A 318 7.55 -17.57 -11.54
C LYS A 318 7.13 -16.10 -11.61
N GLY A 319 6.11 -15.80 -12.42
CA GLY A 319 5.60 -14.43 -12.57
C GLY A 319 5.02 -13.87 -11.28
N GLN A 320 4.20 -14.65 -10.57
CA GLN A 320 3.62 -14.23 -9.28
C GLN A 320 4.69 -13.96 -8.21
N ARG A 321 5.73 -14.79 -8.14
CA ARG A 321 6.86 -14.56 -7.20
C ARG A 321 7.65 -13.30 -7.52
N LEU A 322 7.86 -13.01 -8.80
CA LEU A 322 8.53 -11.78 -9.24
C LEU A 322 7.69 -10.52 -8.99
N LEU A 323 6.36 -10.64 -9.06
CA LEU A 323 5.46 -9.55 -8.69
C LEU A 323 5.50 -9.24 -7.19
N SER A 324 5.65 -10.26 -6.35
CA SER A 324 5.55 -10.05 -4.90
C SER A 324 6.80 -9.42 -4.30
N GLY A 325 7.97 -9.81 -4.77
CA GLY A 325 9.23 -9.50 -4.09
C GLY A 325 9.28 -9.96 -2.61
N ASP A 326 8.18 -10.54 -2.11
CA ASP A 326 7.97 -10.94 -0.72
C ASP A 326 7.67 -12.43 -0.61
N SER A 327 8.57 -13.17 0.05
CA SER A 327 8.44 -14.62 0.26
C SER A 327 7.36 -15.00 1.27
N THR A 328 6.79 -14.03 2.01
CA THR A 328 5.73 -14.28 3.01
C THR A 328 4.33 -14.25 2.42
N GLN A 329 4.19 -14.02 1.11
CA GLN A 329 2.90 -13.94 0.44
C GLN A 329 2.50 -15.27 -0.20
N PHE A 330 1.20 -15.53 -0.17
CA PHE A 330 0.58 -16.67 -0.82
C PHE A 330 0.33 -16.38 -2.29
N LEU A 331 0.39 -17.42 -3.13
CA LEU A 331 0.08 -17.30 -4.55
C LEU A 331 -1.41 -17.56 -4.81
N PRO A 332 -2.05 -16.83 -5.72
CA PRO A 332 -3.48 -17.00 -6.01
C PRO A 332 -3.77 -18.18 -6.97
N LEU A 333 -2.77 -18.98 -7.31
CA LEU A 333 -2.84 -20.06 -8.29
C LEU A 333 -3.42 -21.34 -7.68
N ALA A 334 -4.25 -22.07 -8.43
CA ALA A 334 -4.95 -23.27 -7.96
C ALA A 334 -4.01 -24.41 -7.57
N ASP A 335 -2.94 -24.62 -8.36
CA ASP A 335 -2.02 -25.75 -8.19
C ASP A 335 -0.71 -25.35 -7.48
N SER A 336 -0.70 -24.18 -6.82
CA SER A 336 0.50 -23.76 -6.10
C SER A 336 0.63 -24.51 -4.77
N GLU A 337 1.69 -25.30 -4.66
CA GLU A 337 2.14 -25.87 -3.39
C GLU A 337 3.11 -24.95 -2.63
N ALA A 338 3.27 -23.73 -3.12
CA ALA A 338 4.20 -22.75 -2.61
C ALA A 338 3.60 -21.99 -1.43
N PHE A 339 3.94 -22.41 -0.24
CA PHE A 339 3.62 -21.72 1.01
C PHE A 339 4.79 -20.82 1.43
N PRO A 340 4.50 -19.72 2.14
CA PRO A 340 5.54 -18.89 2.74
C PRO A 340 6.48 -19.70 3.67
N ASN A 341 5.94 -20.66 4.41
CA ASN A 341 6.65 -21.71 5.14
C ASN A 341 5.70 -22.89 5.41
N GLU A 342 6.24 -24.04 5.87
CA GLU A 342 5.47 -25.25 6.14
C GLU A 342 4.39 -25.07 7.23
N GLU A 343 4.58 -24.13 8.16
CA GLU A 343 3.64 -23.88 9.25
C GLU A 343 2.32 -23.25 8.76
N TYR A 344 2.30 -22.72 7.53
CA TYR A 344 1.10 -22.15 6.91
C TYR A 344 0.31 -23.14 6.05
N ARG A 345 0.77 -24.39 5.92
CA ARG A 345 0.04 -25.42 5.16
C ARG A 345 -1.37 -25.64 5.70
N ASP A 346 -1.51 -25.76 7.03
CA ASP A 346 -2.79 -25.98 7.69
C ASP A 346 -3.80 -24.84 7.47
N ILE A 347 -3.30 -23.62 7.21
CA ILE A 347 -4.12 -22.44 6.93
C ILE A 347 -4.80 -22.56 5.56
N MET A 348 -4.12 -23.14 4.57
CA MET A 348 -4.68 -23.27 3.22
C MET A 348 -5.95 -24.12 3.20
N GLU A 349 -6.02 -25.17 4.00
CA GLU A 349 -7.24 -25.98 4.13
C GLU A 349 -8.41 -25.12 4.66
N GLN A 350 -8.16 -24.29 5.67
CA GLN A 350 -9.17 -23.39 6.22
C GLN A 350 -9.57 -22.28 5.23
N LEU A 351 -8.61 -21.69 4.52
CA LEU A 351 -8.89 -20.70 3.48
C LEU A 351 -9.74 -21.30 2.35
N ASN A 352 -9.42 -22.52 1.92
CA ASN A 352 -10.18 -23.24 0.89
C ASN A 352 -11.57 -23.67 1.39
N ALA A 353 -11.73 -23.90 2.70
CA ALA A 353 -13.03 -24.17 3.33
C ALA A 353 -13.90 -22.91 3.56
N GLY A 354 -13.41 -21.73 3.16
CA GLY A 354 -14.15 -20.47 3.23
C GLY A 354 -14.04 -19.71 4.56
N PHE A 355 -13.07 -20.07 5.42
CA PHE A 355 -12.78 -19.33 6.66
C PHE A 355 -11.93 -18.08 6.43
N SER A 356 -12.09 -17.42 5.29
CA SER A 356 -11.42 -16.16 4.96
C SER A 356 -12.41 -15.09 4.53
N ALA A 357 -12.00 -13.84 4.71
CA ALA A 357 -12.70 -12.68 4.18
C ALA A 357 -11.67 -11.72 3.58
N PRO A 358 -11.96 -11.08 2.44
CA PRO A 358 -11.10 -10.04 1.91
C PRO A 358 -11.06 -8.84 2.85
N LEU A 359 -9.93 -8.16 2.89
CA LEU A 359 -9.79 -6.92 3.65
C LEU A 359 -10.76 -5.87 3.09
N ALA A 360 -11.63 -5.35 3.96
CA ALA A 360 -12.71 -4.45 3.57
C ALA A 360 -12.23 -3.00 3.46
N TYR A 361 -11.53 -2.66 2.38
CA TYR A 361 -11.18 -1.26 2.10
C TYR A 361 -11.96 -0.63 0.94
N LYS A 362 -12.77 -1.40 0.25
CA LYS A 362 -13.57 -0.92 -0.88
C LYS A 362 -14.50 0.21 -0.42
N GLY A 363 -14.21 1.44 -0.86
CA GLY A 363 -14.97 2.63 -0.51
C GLY A 363 -14.66 3.22 0.87
N TRP A 364 -13.70 2.64 1.62
CA TRP A 364 -13.30 3.09 2.96
C TRP A 364 -11.97 3.84 2.97
N GLU A 365 -11.33 4.01 1.81
CA GLU A 365 -9.97 4.53 1.67
C GLU A 365 -9.80 5.90 2.32
N GLU A 366 -10.75 6.82 2.12
CA GLU A 366 -10.76 8.16 2.69
C GLU A 366 -10.88 8.18 4.23
N LEU A 367 -11.36 7.08 4.81
CA LEU A 367 -11.59 6.97 6.24
C LEU A 367 -10.39 6.36 6.98
N ILE A 368 -9.46 5.71 6.26
CA ILE A 368 -8.34 4.98 6.88
C ILE A 368 -7.54 5.87 7.83
N VAL A 369 -7.17 7.06 7.37
CA VAL A 369 -6.33 7.96 8.16
C VAL A 369 -7.06 8.53 9.36
N PRO A 370 -8.15 9.28 9.19
CA PRO A 370 -8.80 9.93 10.33
C PRO A 370 -9.32 8.93 11.36
N VAL A 371 -9.86 7.79 10.91
CA VAL A 371 -10.34 6.74 11.84
C VAL A 371 -9.19 5.97 12.46
N GLY A 372 -8.14 5.69 11.71
CA GLY A 372 -6.95 5.01 12.24
C GLY A 372 -6.23 5.82 13.32
N GLU A 373 -6.09 7.14 13.15
CA GLU A 373 -5.58 8.05 14.19
C GLU A 373 -6.46 8.04 15.44
N ALA A 374 -7.77 8.07 15.25
CA ALA A 374 -8.71 7.99 16.37
C ALA A 374 -8.62 6.65 17.10
N CYS A 375 -8.42 5.55 16.36
CA CYS A 375 -8.17 4.21 16.92
C CYS A 375 -6.85 4.15 17.69
N LEU A 376 -5.75 4.71 17.17
CA LEU A 376 -4.48 4.79 17.90
C LEU A 376 -4.64 5.52 19.24
N ASN A 377 -5.38 6.63 19.25
CA ASN A 377 -5.66 7.36 20.47
C ASN A 377 -6.51 6.53 21.45
N TRP A 378 -7.48 5.77 20.96
CA TRP A 378 -8.27 4.86 21.79
C TRP A 378 -7.43 3.72 22.35
N TYR A 379 -6.64 3.04 21.51
CA TYR A 379 -5.75 1.94 21.92
C TYR A 379 -4.70 2.38 22.93
N ALA A 380 -4.21 3.61 22.81
CA ALA A 380 -3.31 4.24 23.77
C ALA A 380 -4.01 4.75 25.06
N GLY A 381 -5.32 4.56 25.22
CA GLY A 381 -6.09 5.02 26.38
C GLY A 381 -6.33 6.54 26.46
N LYS A 382 -6.09 7.27 25.37
CA LYS A 382 -6.25 8.74 25.29
C LYS A 382 -7.66 9.17 24.89
N SER A 383 -8.47 8.25 24.36
CA SER A 383 -9.86 8.48 23.91
C SER A 383 -10.71 7.22 24.12
N THR A 384 -11.93 7.22 23.64
CA THR A 384 -12.88 6.11 23.72
C THR A 384 -13.29 5.61 22.34
N GLY A 385 -13.77 4.36 22.25
CA GLY A 385 -14.29 3.81 21.00
C GLY A 385 -15.44 4.64 20.40
N LYS A 386 -16.32 5.19 21.24
CA LYS A 386 -17.37 6.11 20.77
C LYS A 386 -16.81 7.36 20.08
N GLN A 387 -15.73 7.91 20.61
CA GLN A 387 -15.05 9.06 19.99
C GLN A 387 -14.40 8.67 18.65
N ALA A 388 -13.82 7.47 18.55
CA ALA A 388 -13.27 6.97 17.30
C ALA A 388 -14.35 6.80 16.23
N ILE A 389 -15.50 6.21 16.58
CA ILE A 389 -16.62 6.05 15.62
C ILE A 389 -17.23 7.40 15.22
N ALA A 390 -17.31 8.36 16.13
CA ALA A 390 -17.76 9.71 15.78
C ALA A 390 -16.79 10.43 14.79
N VAL A 391 -15.52 10.03 14.72
CA VAL A 391 -14.60 10.50 13.67
C VAL A 391 -14.98 9.89 12.33
N MET A 392 -15.39 8.63 12.29
CA MET A 392 -15.82 7.94 11.07
C MET A 392 -16.96 8.70 10.36
N ASP A 393 -18.01 9.10 11.09
CA ASP A 393 -19.11 9.90 10.54
C ASP A 393 -18.63 11.24 9.97
N ARG A 394 -17.80 11.96 10.72
CA ARG A 394 -17.27 13.28 10.27
C ARG A 394 -16.38 13.14 9.05
N ALA A 395 -15.52 12.14 9.01
CA ALA A 395 -14.63 11.90 7.90
C ALA A 395 -15.41 11.57 6.61
N LEU A 396 -16.44 10.72 6.72
CA LEU A 396 -17.29 10.42 5.58
C LEU A 396 -18.05 11.66 5.10
N GLN A 397 -18.65 12.44 6.00
CA GLN A 397 -19.34 13.67 5.60
C GLN A 397 -18.38 14.67 4.92
N SER A 398 -17.15 14.78 5.41
CA SER A 398 -16.13 15.61 4.78
C SER A 398 -15.77 15.10 3.39
N SER A 399 -15.58 13.80 3.23
CA SER A 399 -15.29 13.17 1.93
C SER A 399 -16.43 13.39 0.92
N LEU A 400 -17.68 13.16 1.34
CA LEU A 400 -18.85 13.37 0.47
C LEU A 400 -19.06 14.85 0.09
N GLN A 401 -18.66 15.79 0.95
CA GLN A 401 -18.81 17.22 0.68
C GLN A 401 -17.65 17.79 -0.14
N ASN A 402 -16.43 17.33 0.11
CA ASN A 402 -15.19 17.87 -0.47
C ASN A 402 -14.64 17.03 -1.62
N GLY A 403 -15.15 15.83 -1.82
CA GLY A 403 -14.55 14.77 -2.64
C GLY A 403 -14.41 15.04 -4.13
N THR A 404 -14.76 16.24 -4.63
CA THR A 404 -14.62 16.58 -6.04
C THR A 404 -14.28 18.05 -6.32
N ALA A 405 -14.04 18.85 -5.29
CA ALA A 405 -13.68 20.27 -5.50
C ALA A 405 -12.23 20.36 -6.01
N SER A 406 -12.07 20.57 -7.31
CA SER A 406 -10.76 20.86 -7.90
C SER A 406 -10.21 22.16 -7.30
N CYS A 407 -8.96 22.13 -6.84
CA CYS A 407 -8.25 23.31 -6.38
C CYS A 407 -7.54 24.06 -7.52
N ALA A 408 -7.32 23.39 -8.66
CA ALA A 408 -6.69 23.96 -9.85
C ALA A 408 -7.04 23.12 -11.09
N VAL A 409 -6.73 23.66 -12.27
CA VAL A 409 -6.76 22.92 -13.54
C VAL A 409 -5.39 23.05 -14.20
N LEU A 410 -4.69 21.94 -14.41
CA LEU A 410 -3.41 21.95 -15.11
C LEU A 410 -3.64 22.06 -16.62
N PRO A 411 -2.93 22.98 -17.30
CA PRO A 411 -3.09 23.18 -18.75
C PRO A 411 -2.41 22.08 -19.59
N GLU A 412 -1.45 21.35 -19.01
CA GLU A 412 -0.64 20.32 -19.67
C GLU A 412 -0.16 19.25 -18.68
N ASP A 413 0.31 18.11 -19.20
CA ASP A 413 0.94 17.06 -18.42
C ASP A 413 2.25 17.58 -17.82
N LEU A 414 2.54 17.19 -16.57
CA LEU A 414 3.83 17.45 -15.91
C LEU A 414 4.60 16.14 -15.75
N THR A 415 5.86 16.16 -16.09
CA THR A 415 6.81 15.06 -15.80
C THR A 415 7.01 14.91 -14.29
N LEU A 416 7.69 13.83 -13.87
CA LEU A 416 8.05 13.62 -12.46
C LEU A 416 8.86 14.79 -11.89
N GLU A 417 9.87 15.27 -12.63
CA GLU A 417 10.69 16.40 -12.22
C GLU A 417 9.90 17.70 -12.13
N GLU A 418 9.00 17.96 -13.08
CA GLU A 418 8.14 19.15 -13.06
C GLU A 418 7.13 19.10 -11.91
N ALA A 419 6.58 17.93 -11.61
CA ALA A 419 5.75 17.71 -10.43
C ALA A 419 6.53 17.97 -9.13
N ALA A 420 7.78 17.50 -9.04
CA ALA A 420 8.65 17.79 -7.90
C ALA A 420 9.03 19.28 -7.80
N GLN A 421 9.23 19.96 -8.93
CA GLN A 421 9.43 21.42 -8.94
C GLN A 421 8.19 22.18 -8.45
N LEU A 422 6.99 21.72 -8.83
CA LEU A 422 5.73 22.28 -8.35
C LEU A 422 5.62 22.15 -6.82
N VAL A 423 5.92 20.96 -6.28
CA VAL A 423 5.95 20.71 -4.83
C VAL A 423 7.00 21.60 -4.16
N GLY A 424 8.20 21.72 -4.72
CA GLY A 424 9.27 22.57 -4.21
C GLY A 424 8.88 24.04 -4.14
N ASN A 425 8.24 24.56 -5.18
CA ASN A 425 7.71 25.94 -5.20
C ASN A 425 6.67 26.14 -4.10
N ALA A 426 5.74 25.19 -3.94
CA ALA A 426 4.71 25.25 -2.92
C ALA A 426 5.31 25.26 -1.50
N PHE A 427 6.28 24.39 -1.24
CA PHE A 427 6.93 24.28 0.06
C PHE A 427 7.75 25.52 0.39
N ALA A 428 8.61 25.97 -0.54
CA ALA A 428 9.41 27.18 -0.33
C ALA A 428 8.54 28.39 -0.04
N LYS A 429 7.44 28.56 -0.79
CA LYS A 429 6.48 29.66 -0.59
C LYS A 429 5.78 29.57 0.77
N ALA A 430 5.33 28.36 1.16
CA ALA A 430 4.57 28.17 2.39
C ALA A 430 5.38 28.48 3.66
N VAL A 431 6.67 28.17 3.67
CA VAL A 431 7.57 28.40 4.82
C VAL A 431 8.48 29.63 4.64
N ASN A 432 8.27 30.39 3.58
CA ASN A 432 9.09 31.58 3.22
C ASN A 432 10.60 31.24 3.13
N ALA A 433 10.91 30.12 2.49
CA ALA A 433 12.30 29.68 2.28
C ALA A 433 12.89 30.24 0.98
N ASP A 434 14.22 30.35 0.93
CA ASP A 434 14.94 30.79 -0.27
C ASP A 434 14.90 29.75 -1.39
N CYS A 435 14.80 28.47 -1.04
CA CYS A 435 14.71 27.37 -1.98
C CYS A 435 14.10 26.13 -1.32
N ALA A 436 13.86 25.09 -2.14
CA ALA A 436 13.49 23.76 -1.68
C ALA A 436 14.36 22.68 -2.30
N LEU A 437 14.62 21.63 -1.57
CA LEU A 437 15.20 20.36 -2.04
C LEU A 437 14.16 19.26 -1.86
N ILE A 438 13.62 18.76 -2.95
CA ILE A 438 12.58 17.73 -2.97
C ILE A 438 13.18 16.46 -3.52
N SER A 439 13.16 15.37 -2.73
CA SER A 439 13.63 14.07 -3.19
C SER A 439 12.63 13.45 -4.17
N LEU A 440 13.14 12.78 -5.21
CA LEU A 440 12.31 11.95 -6.06
C LEU A 440 12.11 10.58 -5.42
N GLY A 441 10.88 10.08 -5.50
CA GLY A 441 10.54 8.71 -5.16
C GLY A 441 11.03 7.74 -6.23
N GLY A 442 11.00 6.46 -5.92
CA GLY A 442 11.36 5.42 -6.87
C GLY A 442 12.15 4.28 -6.26
N TYR A 443 12.66 3.40 -7.13
CA TYR A 443 13.47 2.25 -6.77
C TYR A 443 14.90 2.39 -7.29
N HIS A 444 15.84 1.98 -6.44
CA HIS A 444 17.23 1.80 -6.79
C HIS A 444 17.73 0.46 -6.24
N ASP A 445 18.11 -0.46 -7.13
CA ASP A 445 18.66 -1.79 -6.78
C ASP A 445 17.87 -2.51 -5.65
N GLY A 446 16.55 -2.58 -5.79
CA GLY A 446 15.68 -3.24 -4.83
C GLY A 446 15.35 -2.43 -3.57
N LYS A 447 15.80 -1.17 -3.48
CA LYS A 447 15.51 -0.26 -2.38
C LYS A 447 14.59 0.87 -2.81
N GLU A 448 13.64 1.21 -1.96
CA GLU A 448 12.55 2.14 -2.26
C GLU A 448 12.68 3.44 -1.47
N ASN A 449 12.52 4.58 -2.14
CA ASN A 449 12.20 5.84 -1.49
C ASN A 449 10.70 6.12 -1.62
N LYS A 450 9.95 5.76 -0.57
CA LYS A 450 8.50 6.00 -0.49
C LYS A 450 8.15 7.46 -0.24
N ASP A 451 9.10 8.22 0.29
CA ASP A 451 8.89 9.58 0.80
C ASP A 451 9.26 10.65 -0.23
N GLY A 452 9.76 10.26 -1.40
CA GLY A 452 10.03 11.16 -2.51
C GLY A 452 8.78 11.39 -3.38
N VAL A 453 8.73 12.53 -4.07
CA VAL A 453 7.69 12.79 -5.07
C VAL A 453 7.71 11.68 -6.10
N ASN A 454 6.56 11.04 -6.28
CA ASN A 454 6.41 9.88 -7.15
C ASN A 454 5.26 10.08 -8.12
N GLY A 455 5.43 9.59 -9.34
CA GLY A 455 4.44 9.77 -10.39
C GLY A 455 4.47 11.14 -11.06
N ARG A 456 3.63 11.31 -12.06
CA ARG A 456 3.46 12.53 -12.83
C ARG A 456 2.04 13.06 -12.68
N LEU A 457 1.83 14.32 -13.00
CA LEU A 457 0.51 14.93 -13.05
C LEU A 457 0.03 15.02 -14.49
N PHE A 458 -1.24 14.77 -14.68
CA PHE A 458 -1.88 14.86 -15.99
C PHE A 458 -2.64 16.19 -16.15
N GLN A 459 -2.78 16.62 -17.39
CA GLN A 459 -3.65 17.74 -17.76
C GLN A 459 -5.05 17.53 -17.19
N GLY A 460 -5.65 18.57 -16.64
CA GLY A 460 -7.02 18.54 -16.14
C GLY A 460 -7.16 18.97 -14.68
N PRO A 461 -8.28 18.68 -14.05
CA PRO A 461 -8.55 19.08 -12.67
C PRO A 461 -7.65 18.37 -11.66
N VAL A 462 -7.14 19.15 -10.69
CA VAL A 462 -6.35 18.65 -9.57
C VAL A 462 -7.15 18.85 -8.29
N ASP A 463 -7.35 17.79 -7.56
CA ASP A 463 -7.99 17.75 -6.25
C ASP A 463 -7.08 17.07 -5.22
N ASP A 464 -7.58 16.89 -4.00
CA ASP A 464 -6.82 16.28 -2.91
C ASP A 464 -6.38 14.84 -3.20
N VAL A 465 -7.14 14.11 -4.01
CA VAL A 465 -6.78 12.76 -4.44
C VAL A 465 -5.53 12.80 -5.30
N ILE A 466 -5.51 13.65 -6.31
CA ILE A 466 -4.34 13.83 -7.19
C ILE A 466 -3.13 14.35 -6.40
N ILE A 467 -3.33 15.31 -5.50
CA ILE A 467 -2.27 15.81 -4.62
C ILE A 467 -1.68 14.67 -3.77
N SER A 468 -2.52 13.79 -3.23
CA SER A 468 -2.07 12.68 -2.38
C SER A 468 -1.22 11.66 -3.13
N THR A 469 -1.39 11.53 -4.44
CA THR A 469 -0.62 10.56 -5.26
C THR A 469 0.82 10.99 -5.49
N ILE A 470 1.10 12.29 -5.50
CA ILE A 470 2.44 12.83 -5.81
C ILE A 470 3.13 13.44 -4.61
N ASN A 471 2.39 13.81 -3.57
CA ASN A 471 2.97 14.46 -2.39
C ASN A 471 3.54 13.40 -1.43
N PRO A 472 4.88 13.33 -1.27
CA PRO A 472 5.51 12.33 -0.40
C PRO A 472 5.12 12.47 1.07
N LEU A 473 4.64 13.65 1.45
CA LEU A 473 4.26 13.97 2.83
C LEU A 473 2.80 13.65 3.14
N GLY A 474 2.06 13.27 2.12
CA GLY A 474 0.69 12.76 2.14
C GLY A 474 -0.18 13.36 3.21
N TRP A 475 -0.07 12.95 4.42
CA TRP A 475 -1.14 13.16 5.36
C TRP A 475 -0.70 13.68 6.72
N VAL A 476 0.56 13.50 7.09
CA VAL A 476 1.00 13.67 8.48
C VAL A 476 2.29 14.47 8.64
N ASN A 477 3.12 14.57 7.61
CA ASN A 477 4.42 15.21 7.75
C ASN A 477 4.35 16.71 7.50
N THR A 478 4.95 17.47 8.41
CA THR A 478 5.13 18.90 8.25
C THR A 478 6.37 19.20 7.41
N ILE A 479 6.33 20.30 6.68
CA ILE A 479 7.50 20.85 6.01
C ILE A 479 8.50 21.25 7.10
N LYS A 480 9.78 20.92 6.90
CA LYS A 480 10.89 21.36 7.76
C LYS A 480 11.78 22.33 7.00
N THR A 481 12.52 23.15 7.71
CA THR A 481 13.54 24.02 7.12
C THR A 481 14.90 23.76 7.71
N VAL A 482 15.94 23.94 6.89
CA VAL A 482 17.33 23.84 7.28
C VAL A 482 18.12 25.01 6.71
N THR A 483 19.15 25.48 7.41
CA THR A 483 20.05 26.53 6.91
C THR A 483 21.29 25.90 6.29
N LEU A 484 21.52 26.13 5.00
CA LEU A 484 22.65 25.59 4.25
C LEU A 484 23.32 26.69 3.44
N THR A 485 24.62 26.53 3.18
CA THR A 485 25.35 27.38 2.22
C THR A 485 24.98 27.05 0.78
N GLY A 486 25.12 28.03 -0.12
CA GLY A 486 24.87 27.76 -1.54
C GLY A 486 25.76 26.68 -2.14
N GLN A 487 26.94 26.41 -1.55
CA GLN A 487 27.80 25.29 -1.94
C GLN A 487 27.18 23.95 -1.52
N GLU A 488 26.72 23.83 -0.27
CA GLU A 488 26.07 22.62 0.27
C GLU A 488 24.80 22.28 -0.49
N ILE A 489 23.96 23.29 -0.79
CA ILE A 489 22.74 23.11 -1.58
C ILE A 489 23.06 22.53 -2.95
N ARG A 490 24.05 23.07 -3.67
CA ARG A 490 24.44 22.56 -4.99
C ARG A 490 25.03 21.16 -4.90
N GLN A 491 25.78 20.88 -3.85
CA GLN A 491 26.36 19.57 -3.62
C GLN A 491 25.25 18.53 -3.41
N LEU A 492 24.30 18.80 -2.50
CA LEU A 492 23.15 17.93 -2.25
C LEU A 492 22.30 17.73 -3.52
N ALA A 493 22.00 18.80 -4.25
CA ALA A 493 21.25 18.70 -5.50
C ALA A 493 21.97 17.83 -6.56
N LYS A 494 23.30 17.79 -6.53
CA LYS A 494 24.12 16.98 -7.45
C LYS A 494 24.28 15.53 -6.98
N GLU A 495 24.50 15.34 -5.68
CA GLU A 495 24.80 14.04 -5.09
C GLU A 495 23.55 13.23 -4.78
N GLY A 496 22.40 13.90 -4.59
CA GLY A 496 21.14 13.25 -4.21
C GLY A 496 21.09 12.89 -2.73
N PHE A 497 20.15 12.02 -2.40
CA PHE A 497 19.79 11.61 -1.05
C PHE A 497 20.06 10.11 -0.84
N ASP A 498 21.12 9.80 -0.11
CA ASP A 498 21.52 8.41 0.19
C ASP A 498 20.76 7.88 1.42
N LEU A 499 19.51 7.48 1.18
CA LEU A 499 18.58 6.98 2.19
C LEU A 499 19.11 5.75 2.95
N TYR A 500 19.91 4.92 2.29
CA TYR A 500 20.34 3.63 2.86
C TYR A 500 21.84 3.58 3.20
N GLY A 501 22.58 4.66 2.95
CA GLY A 501 24.01 4.73 3.23
C GLY A 501 24.87 3.78 2.39
N ASP A 502 24.41 3.42 1.19
CA ASP A 502 25.06 2.44 0.32
C ASP A 502 25.72 3.04 -0.92
N GLY A 503 25.77 4.37 -1.00
CA GLY A 503 26.36 5.11 -2.10
C GLY A 503 25.47 5.18 -3.35
N LYS A 504 24.18 4.88 -3.23
CA LYS A 504 23.19 4.93 -4.32
C LYS A 504 22.07 5.92 -3.96
N PRO A 505 22.31 7.22 -4.11
CA PRO A 505 21.38 8.25 -3.70
C PRO A 505 20.19 8.38 -4.66
N PHE A 506 19.04 8.72 -4.08
CA PHE A 506 17.88 9.19 -4.85
C PHE A 506 18.08 10.65 -5.26
N PRO A 507 17.67 11.06 -6.49
CA PRO A 507 17.84 12.41 -6.95
C PRO A 507 17.08 13.45 -6.11
N TYR A 508 17.66 14.64 -5.98
CA TYR A 508 16.94 15.84 -5.52
C TYR A 508 16.58 16.74 -6.69
N VAL A 509 15.40 17.32 -6.62
CA VAL A 509 15.00 18.46 -7.44
C VAL A 509 15.19 19.74 -6.62
N LEU A 510 16.07 20.62 -7.08
CA LEU A 510 16.30 21.93 -6.48
C LEU A 510 15.38 22.96 -7.11
N THR A 511 14.58 23.64 -6.28
CA THR A 511 13.71 24.73 -6.70
C THR A 511 14.15 26.01 -5.99
N LEU A 512 14.39 27.08 -6.75
CA LEU A 512 14.78 28.38 -6.20
C LEU A 512 13.58 29.31 -6.16
N SER A 513 13.38 30.02 -5.06
CA SER A 513 12.40 31.11 -4.97
C SER A 513 12.76 32.26 -5.92
N GLU A 514 11.76 33.02 -6.31
CA GLU A 514 11.93 34.12 -7.27
C GLU A 514 13.04 35.10 -6.86
N GLY A 515 13.96 35.39 -7.78
CA GLY A 515 15.08 36.31 -7.56
C GLY A 515 16.24 35.73 -6.75
N VAL A 516 16.14 34.52 -6.22
CA VAL A 516 17.23 33.87 -5.47
C VAL A 516 18.32 33.36 -6.43
N LYS A 517 19.56 33.73 -6.11
CA LYS A 517 20.76 33.19 -6.76
C LYS A 517 21.68 32.64 -5.68
N LEU A 518 22.06 31.37 -5.80
CA LEU A 518 22.95 30.75 -4.82
C LEU A 518 24.38 31.30 -4.99
N GLU A 519 24.91 31.89 -3.93
CA GLU A 519 26.31 32.28 -3.78
C GLU A 519 27.00 31.25 -2.88
N ARG A 520 28.28 30.96 -3.13
CA ARG A 520 28.99 29.81 -2.59
C ARG A 520 28.90 29.73 -1.05
N GLU A 521 29.27 30.81 -0.37
CA GLU A 521 29.43 30.85 1.09
C GLU A 521 28.21 31.49 1.80
N ARG A 522 27.24 32.01 1.06
CA ARG A 522 26.05 32.61 1.64
C ARG A 522 25.10 31.52 2.12
N GLN A 523 24.52 31.75 3.30
CA GLN A 523 23.49 30.87 3.89
C GLN A 523 22.11 31.17 3.33
N TYR A 524 21.32 30.11 3.17
CA TYR A 524 19.94 30.12 2.66
C TYR A 524 19.07 29.22 3.51
N THR A 525 17.82 29.62 3.68
CA THR A 525 16.78 28.75 4.25
C THR A 525 16.26 27.83 3.18
N VAL A 526 16.33 26.52 3.43
CA VAL A 526 15.95 25.46 2.50
C VAL A 526 14.73 24.73 3.06
N ALA A 527 13.65 24.67 2.29
CA ALA A 527 12.48 23.85 2.61
C ALA A 527 12.76 22.40 2.18
N ILE A 528 12.47 21.46 3.06
CA ILE A 528 12.66 20.02 2.82
C ILE A 528 11.45 19.22 3.32
N CYS A 529 11.30 18.01 2.78
CA CYS A 529 10.38 17.02 3.29
C CYS A 529 10.75 16.60 4.72
N GLY A 530 9.76 16.42 5.58
CA GLY A 530 9.97 16.01 6.98
C GLY A 530 10.78 14.72 7.14
N CYS A 531 10.52 13.73 6.30
CA CYS A 531 11.23 12.45 6.29
C CYS A 531 12.70 12.56 5.82
N THR A 532 12.99 13.45 4.89
CA THR A 532 14.37 13.74 4.43
C THR A 532 15.19 14.42 5.52
N ALA A 533 14.53 15.15 6.41
CA ALA A 533 15.18 15.92 7.47
C ALA A 533 15.89 15.04 8.52
N GLU A 534 15.33 13.86 8.81
CA GLU A 534 15.89 12.95 9.82
C GLU A 534 17.26 12.38 9.42
N ILE A 535 17.58 12.44 8.13
CA ILE A 535 18.82 11.89 7.56
C ILE A 535 19.82 13.00 7.23
N MET A 536 19.39 14.25 7.18
CA MET A 536 20.29 15.40 7.11
C MET A 536 20.93 15.65 8.49
N GLU A 537 22.04 15.01 8.77
CA GLU A 537 22.87 15.28 9.97
C GLU A 537 23.48 16.70 9.96
N LYS A 538 23.09 17.57 9.04
CA LYS A 538 23.68 18.90 8.84
C LYS A 538 22.66 20.01 9.02
N GLY A 539 23.03 21.03 9.77
CA GLY A 539 22.32 22.30 9.90
C GLY A 539 21.35 22.39 11.07
N ASP A 540 20.86 23.62 11.32
CA ASP A 540 19.80 23.90 12.31
C ASP A 540 18.44 23.53 11.71
N LEU A 541 18.00 22.30 11.97
CA LEU A 541 16.70 21.82 11.54
C LEU A 541 15.60 22.51 12.34
N GLN A 542 14.66 23.15 11.64
CA GLN A 542 13.51 23.81 12.25
C GLN A 542 12.22 23.10 11.87
N GLU A 543 11.42 22.77 12.88
CA GLU A 543 10.08 22.22 12.69
C GLU A 543 9.11 23.36 12.29
N THR A 544 8.21 23.07 11.34
CA THR A 544 7.09 23.94 11.03
C THR A 544 5.76 23.22 11.36
N SER A 545 4.69 23.98 11.48
CA SER A 545 3.34 23.43 11.66
C SER A 545 2.58 23.28 10.34
N ILE A 546 3.25 23.46 9.20
CA ILE A 546 2.62 23.50 7.87
C ILE A 546 2.68 22.10 7.26
N CYS A 547 1.51 21.52 6.98
CA CYS A 547 1.38 20.27 6.24
C CYS A 547 1.73 20.49 4.76
N GLY A 548 2.49 19.57 4.17
CA GLY A 548 2.89 19.64 2.76
C GLY A 548 1.70 19.62 1.80
N MET A 549 0.65 18.86 2.12
CA MET A 549 -0.58 18.81 1.32
C MET A 549 -1.32 20.15 1.31
N ASP A 550 -1.44 20.81 2.47
CA ASP A 550 -2.07 22.12 2.57
C ASP A 550 -1.28 23.19 1.82
N ALA A 551 0.06 23.12 1.90
CA ALA A 551 0.93 24.01 1.15
C ALA A 551 0.74 23.87 -0.36
N LEU A 552 0.69 22.63 -0.86
CA LEU A 552 0.51 22.36 -2.28
C LEU A 552 -0.89 22.78 -2.76
N ARG A 553 -1.94 22.45 -2.00
CA ARG A 553 -3.31 22.89 -2.29
C ARG A 553 -3.41 24.43 -2.38
N SER A 554 -2.85 25.12 -1.39
CA SER A 554 -2.84 26.60 -1.36
C SER A 554 -2.05 27.20 -2.52
N TYR A 555 -0.94 26.57 -2.90
CA TYR A 555 -0.14 27.00 -4.02
C TYR A 555 -0.89 26.83 -5.36
N LEU A 556 -1.47 25.66 -5.59
CA LEU A 556 -2.25 25.33 -6.79
C LEU A 556 -3.46 26.26 -6.94
N SER A 557 -4.22 26.50 -5.86
CA SER A 557 -5.38 27.41 -5.87
C SER A 557 -5.03 28.87 -6.18
N ALA A 558 -3.77 29.24 -6.06
CA ALA A 558 -3.28 30.56 -6.38
C ALA A 558 -2.62 30.69 -7.78
N LEU A 559 -2.57 29.58 -8.53
CA LEU A 559 -2.14 29.61 -9.93
C LEU A 559 -3.20 30.35 -10.78
N PRO A 560 -2.79 31.09 -11.83
CA PRO A 560 -3.70 31.86 -12.65
C PRO A 560 -4.68 31.02 -13.47
#